data_4621a3e906d37b2d658a8e07f408c4f7
#
_entry.id   4621a3e906d37b2d658a8e07f408c4f7
#
_cell.length_a   1.000
_cell.length_b   1.000
_cell.length_c   1.000
_cell.angle_alpha   90.00
_cell.angle_beta   90.00
_cell.angle_gamma   90.00
#
_symmetry.space_group_name_H-M   'P 1'
#
loop_
_entity.id
_entity.type
_entity.pdbx_description
1 polymer ?
#
loop_
_entity_poly.entity_id
_entity_poly.type
_entity_poly.pdbx_seq_one_letter_code
_entity_poly.pdbx_strand_id
1 'polypeptide(L)'
;MAYSDEFIKHLEELAHIYIEECLNHKKEMISNKGDIVMVLDRHIPTIDYFLRIWIPIVRKDKAISRETYYTWLNSDDKLKSDTIKKIDDLFKGLAIDIVGNEGKGIFYAKNRLGMHDRQQLETKNVEKFDFE
;
A
#
# COMPACT_ATOMS: atom_id res chain seq x y z
N MET A 1 21.00 -17.16 1.45
CA MET A 1 20.42 -17.63 2.70
C MET A 1 19.00 -18.14 2.46
N ALA A 2 18.73 -19.35 2.89
CA ALA A 2 17.40 -19.93 2.73
C ALA A 2 16.48 -19.47 3.85
N TYR A 3 15.26 -19.10 3.52
CA TYR A 3 14.22 -18.77 4.50
C TYR A 3 13.33 -19.97 4.70
N SER A 4 12.91 -20.21 5.94
CA SER A 4 12.03 -21.32 6.26
C SER A 4 10.59 -21.05 5.77
N ASP A 5 9.84 -22.12 5.58
CA ASP A 5 8.43 -22.01 5.21
C ASP A 5 7.63 -21.27 6.30
N GLU A 6 8.02 -21.47 7.55
CA GLU A 6 7.40 -20.79 8.69
C GLU A 6 7.63 -19.27 8.61
N PHE A 7 8.84 -18.85 8.24
CA PHE A 7 9.14 -17.44 8.05
C PHE A 7 8.29 -16.83 6.94
N ILE A 8 8.14 -17.54 5.83
CA ILE A 8 7.34 -17.08 4.69
C ILE A 8 5.88 -16.90 5.09
N LYS A 9 5.32 -17.86 5.82
CA LYS A 9 3.95 -17.77 6.35
C LYS A 9 3.81 -16.63 7.35
N HIS A 10 4.82 -16.43 8.19
CA HIS A 10 4.82 -15.34 9.16
C HIS A 10 4.82 -13.98 8.47
N LEU A 11 5.51 -13.86 7.35
CA LEU A 11 5.51 -12.64 6.55
C LEU A 11 4.09 -12.32 6.05
N GLU A 12 3.34 -13.31 5.63
CA GLU A 12 1.94 -13.13 5.23
C GLU A 12 1.08 -12.67 6.41
N GLU A 13 1.26 -13.24 7.58
CA GLU A 13 0.56 -12.81 8.79
C GLU A 13 0.86 -11.36 9.14
N LEU A 14 2.13 -10.97 9.06
CA LEU A 14 2.53 -9.58 9.29
C LEU A 14 1.88 -8.63 8.29
N ALA A 15 1.75 -9.05 7.04
CA ALA A 15 1.07 -8.25 6.03
C ALA A 15 -0.39 -8.02 6.39
N HIS A 16 -1.10 -9.05 6.87
CA HIS A 16 -2.48 -8.89 7.31
C HIS A 16 -2.60 -7.94 8.51
N ILE A 17 -1.69 -8.01 9.46
CA ILE A 17 -1.68 -7.10 10.61
C ILE A 17 -1.45 -5.66 10.14
N TYR A 18 -0.50 -5.46 9.24
CA TYR A 18 -0.20 -4.13 8.69
C TYR A 18 -1.43 -3.56 7.96
N ILE A 19 -2.10 -4.37 7.17
CA ILE A 19 -3.30 -3.94 6.46
C ILE A 19 -4.40 -3.54 7.45
N GLU A 20 -4.58 -4.28 8.53
CA GLU A 20 -5.55 -3.91 9.57
C GLU A 20 -5.22 -2.55 10.19
N GLU A 21 -3.95 -2.28 10.46
CA GLU A 21 -3.53 -0.98 10.96
C GLU A 21 -3.80 0.13 9.97
N CYS A 22 -3.57 -0.12 8.68
CA CYS A 22 -3.89 0.86 7.63
C CYS A 22 -5.39 1.14 7.56
N LEU A 23 -6.20 0.09 7.68
CA LEU A 23 -7.67 0.21 7.62
C LEU A 23 -8.23 0.98 8.81
N ASN A 24 -7.64 0.81 9.98
CA ASN A 24 -8.17 1.35 11.23
C ASN A 24 -7.45 2.61 11.71
N HIS A 25 -6.53 3.13 10.92
CA HIS A 25 -5.82 4.35 11.27
C HIS A 25 -6.79 5.52 11.39
N LYS A 26 -6.60 6.32 12.43
CA LYS A 26 -7.44 7.49 12.71
C LYS A 26 -6.56 8.71 12.91
N LYS A 27 -7.11 9.86 12.60
CA LYS A 27 -6.46 11.15 12.83
C LYS A 27 -7.34 12.03 13.69
N GLU A 28 -6.71 12.97 14.40
CA GLU A 28 -7.42 13.97 15.16
C GLU A 28 -7.88 15.10 14.27
N MET A 29 -9.12 15.53 14.45
CA MET A 29 -9.65 16.71 13.78
C MET A 29 -10.38 17.57 14.80
N ILE A 30 -10.41 18.86 14.55
CA ILE A 30 -11.14 19.81 15.39
C ILE A 30 -12.52 20.02 14.76
N SER A 31 -13.58 19.75 15.56
CA SER A 31 -14.95 19.95 15.13
C SER A 31 -15.27 21.44 15.05
N ASN A 32 -16.41 21.78 14.45
CA ASN A 32 -16.89 23.16 14.39
C ASN A 32 -17.09 23.81 15.76
N LYS A 33 -17.26 22.98 16.81
CA LYS A 33 -17.42 23.44 18.18
C LYS A 33 -16.09 23.55 18.93
N GLY A 34 -14.96 23.24 18.29
CA GLY A 34 -13.64 23.27 18.90
C GLY A 34 -13.25 21.99 19.63
N ASP A 35 -14.06 20.96 19.58
CA ASP A 35 -13.76 19.67 20.23
C ASP A 35 -12.84 18.83 19.34
N ILE A 36 -11.97 18.04 19.97
CA ILE A 36 -11.10 17.09 19.28
C ILE A 36 -11.91 15.82 19.01
N VAL A 37 -12.00 15.41 17.76
CA VAL A 37 -12.69 14.19 17.35
C VAL A 37 -11.72 13.30 16.58
N MET A 38 -11.86 11.98 16.73
CA MET A 38 -11.08 11.00 15.97
C MET A 38 -11.85 10.61 14.73
N VAL A 39 -11.21 10.75 13.58
CA VAL A 39 -11.81 10.46 12.29
C VAL A 39 -11.01 9.36 11.60
N LEU A 40 -11.71 8.42 10.97
CA LEU A 40 -11.07 7.36 10.22
C LEU A 40 -10.22 7.97 9.09
N ASP A 41 -8.98 7.54 9.02
CA ASP A 41 -8.01 8.01 8.03
C ASP A 41 -7.20 6.83 7.54
N ARG A 42 -7.77 6.04 6.64
CA ARG A 42 -7.11 4.86 6.12
C ARG A 42 -5.81 5.24 5.42
N HIS A 43 -4.77 4.46 5.68
CA HIS A 43 -3.46 4.67 5.05
C HIS A 43 -3.30 3.76 3.84
N ILE A 44 -2.70 4.30 2.78
CA ILE A 44 -2.34 3.49 1.62
C ILE A 44 -1.14 2.62 2.01
N PRO A 45 -1.26 1.30 1.95
CA PRO A 45 -0.13 0.42 2.26
C PRO A 45 0.90 0.46 1.15
N THR A 46 2.18 0.50 1.52
CA THR A 46 3.27 0.42 0.56
C THR A 46 4.24 -0.69 0.96
N ILE A 47 4.77 -1.37 -0.04
CA ILE A 47 5.74 -2.45 0.19
C ILE A 47 7.03 -1.90 0.81
N ASP A 48 7.48 -0.74 0.36
CA ASP A 48 8.69 -0.12 0.90
C ASP A 48 8.56 0.17 2.41
N TYR A 49 7.47 0.80 2.82
CA TYR A 49 7.25 1.09 4.23
C TYR A 49 7.12 -0.20 5.03
N PHE A 50 6.37 -1.16 4.52
CA PHE A 50 6.15 -2.45 5.17
C PHE A 50 7.48 -3.17 5.44
N LEU A 51 8.33 -3.31 4.42
CA LEU A 51 9.57 -4.07 4.51
C LEU A 51 10.71 -3.33 5.21
N ARG A 52 10.81 -2.01 5.02
CA ARG A 52 11.94 -1.23 5.54
C ARG A 52 11.70 -0.63 6.91
N ILE A 53 10.48 -0.29 7.22
CA ILE A 53 10.16 0.44 8.44
C ILE A 53 9.24 -0.34 9.35
N TRP A 54 8.10 -0.79 8.85
CA TRP A 54 7.09 -1.39 9.70
C TRP A 54 7.56 -2.69 10.36
N ILE A 55 8.04 -3.64 9.57
CA ILE A 55 8.49 -4.92 10.13
C ILE A 55 9.72 -4.74 11.04
N PRO A 56 10.83 -4.13 10.56
CA PRO A 56 12.04 -4.08 11.37
C PRO A 56 12.00 -3.06 12.51
N ILE A 57 11.34 -1.93 12.31
CA ILE A 57 11.37 -0.84 13.30
C ILE A 57 10.13 -0.85 14.19
N VAL A 58 8.94 -0.90 13.61
CA VAL A 58 7.69 -0.86 14.38
C VAL A 58 7.44 -2.19 15.08
N ARG A 59 7.55 -3.29 14.36
CA ARG A 59 7.31 -4.63 14.91
C ARG A 59 8.56 -5.26 15.52
N LYS A 60 9.74 -4.72 15.20
CA LYS A 60 11.04 -5.27 15.64
C LYS A 60 11.19 -6.74 15.27
N ASP A 61 10.80 -7.07 14.06
CA ASP A 61 10.81 -8.41 13.53
C ASP A 61 11.73 -8.50 12.32
N LYS A 62 11.99 -9.72 11.85
CA LYS A 62 12.85 -9.94 10.70
C LYS A 62 12.07 -9.76 9.40
N ALA A 63 12.63 -8.98 8.48
CA ALA A 63 12.05 -8.73 7.18
C ALA A 63 12.97 -9.19 6.06
N ILE A 64 12.44 -9.22 4.85
CA ILE A 64 13.23 -9.43 3.63
C ILE A 64 13.49 -8.08 2.97
N SER A 65 14.50 -8.02 2.12
CA SER A 65 14.76 -6.81 1.35
C SER A 65 13.74 -6.66 0.24
N ARG A 66 13.62 -5.46 -0.29
CA ARG A 66 12.77 -5.19 -1.45
C ARG A 66 13.18 -6.05 -2.65
N GLU A 67 14.49 -6.21 -2.86
CA GLU A 67 15.02 -7.03 -3.95
C GLU A 67 14.57 -8.49 -3.79
N THR A 68 14.67 -9.03 -2.57
CA THR A 68 14.22 -10.39 -2.27
C THR A 68 12.71 -10.52 -2.52
N TYR A 69 11.93 -9.52 -2.14
CA TYR A 69 10.49 -9.51 -2.37
C TYR A 69 10.16 -9.68 -3.85
N TYR A 70 10.78 -8.88 -4.71
CA TYR A 70 10.51 -8.95 -6.14
C TYR A 70 11.11 -10.20 -6.79
N THR A 71 12.22 -10.70 -6.27
CA THR A 71 12.77 -11.98 -6.70
C THR A 71 11.79 -13.12 -6.42
N TRP A 72 11.21 -13.13 -5.22
CA TRP A 72 10.22 -14.15 -4.85
C TRP A 72 8.94 -14.07 -5.67
N LEU A 73 8.53 -12.86 -6.01
CA LEU A 73 7.33 -12.67 -6.84
C LEU A 73 7.41 -13.45 -8.16
N ASN A 74 8.61 -13.55 -8.71
CA ASN A 74 8.88 -14.23 -9.96
C ASN A 74 9.58 -15.58 -9.78
N SER A 75 9.56 -16.13 -8.57
CA SER A 75 10.25 -17.36 -8.23
C SER A 75 9.49 -18.60 -8.72
N ASP A 76 10.25 -19.67 -9.01
CA ASP A 76 9.68 -20.98 -9.31
C ASP A 76 9.22 -21.69 -8.05
N ASP A 77 9.67 -21.25 -6.89
CA ASP A 77 9.20 -21.77 -5.60
C ASP A 77 7.77 -21.27 -5.38
N LYS A 78 6.84 -22.21 -5.41
CA LYS A 78 5.41 -21.91 -5.34
C LYS A 78 5.02 -21.21 -4.04
N LEU A 79 5.56 -21.63 -2.92
CA LEU A 79 5.24 -21.02 -1.64
C LEU A 79 5.66 -19.56 -1.60
N LYS A 80 6.87 -19.26 -2.04
CA LYS A 80 7.38 -17.89 -2.11
C LYS A 80 6.56 -17.03 -3.06
N SER A 81 6.37 -17.52 -4.27
CA SER A 81 5.63 -16.79 -5.31
C SER A 81 4.19 -16.54 -4.90
N ASP A 82 3.49 -17.55 -4.42
CA ASP A 82 2.07 -17.44 -4.04
C ASP A 82 1.90 -16.50 -2.84
N THR A 83 2.79 -16.60 -1.85
CA THR A 83 2.73 -15.72 -0.66
C THR A 83 2.94 -14.26 -1.05
N ILE A 84 3.93 -13.98 -1.87
CA ILE A 84 4.21 -12.61 -2.30
C ILE A 84 3.08 -12.05 -3.17
N LYS A 85 2.51 -12.89 -4.05
CA LYS A 85 1.35 -12.47 -4.85
C LYS A 85 0.15 -12.11 -4.00
N LYS A 86 -0.12 -12.89 -2.95
CA LYS A 86 -1.20 -12.59 -2.01
C LYS A 86 -0.97 -11.27 -1.29
N ILE A 87 0.26 -11.03 -0.82
CA ILE A 87 0.62 -9.77 -0.16
C ILE A 87 0.46 -8.61 -1.14
N ASP A 88 1.00 -8.76 -2.34
CA ASP A 88 0.95 -7.72 -3.37
C ASP A 88 -0.49 -7.38 -3.75
N ASP A 89 -1.33 -8.39 -3.96
CA ASP A 89 -2.74 -8.19 -4.29
C ASP A 89 -3.50 -7.52 -3.15
N LEU A 90 -3.21 -7.90 -1.91
CA LEU A 90 -3.84 -7.31 -0.74
C LEU A 90 -3.50 -5.81 -0.63
N PHE A 91 -2.25 -5.47 -0.81
CA PHE A 91 -1.79 -4.07 -0.75
C PHE A 91 -2.37 -3.25 -1.89
N LYS A 92 -2.34 -3.79 -3.11
CA LYS A 92 -2.90 -3.10 -4.28
C LYS A 92 -4.41 -2.92 -4.16
N GLY A 93 -5.11 -3.94 -3.68
CA GLY A 93 -6.55 -3.88 -3.48
C GLY A 93 -6.95 -2.76 -2.55
N LEU A 94 -6.29 -2.65 -1.40
CA LEU A 94 -6.58 -1.58 -0.45
C LEU A 94 -6.18 -0.21 -1.02
N ALA A 95 -5.02 -0.13 -1.67
CA ALA A 95 -4.57 1.14 -2.27
C ALA A 95 -5.57 1.64 -3.33
N ILE A 96 -6.04 0.75 -4.18
CA ILE A 96 -7.02 1.09 -5.22
C ILE A 96 -8.32 1.58 -4.58
N ASP A 97 -8.79 0.90 -3.54
CA ASP A 97 -10.00 1.29 -2.83
C ASP A 97 -9.88 2.68 -2.21
N ILE A 98 -8.76 2.95 -1.55
CA ILE A 98 -8.53 4.25 -0.91
C ILE A 98 -8.45 5.36 -1.96
N VAL A 99 -7.71 5.14 -3.04
CA VAL A 99 -7.59 6.14 -4.12
C VAL A 99 -8.96 6.40 -4.75
N GLY A 100 -9.71 5.33 -5.02
CA GLY A 100 -11.01 5.45 -5.68
C GLY A 100 -12.09 6.11 -4.83
N ASN A 101 -12.07 5.86 -3.50
CA ASN A 101 -13.14 6.33 -2.62
C ASN A 101 -12.77 7.57 -1.81
N GLU A 102 -11.51 7.81 -1.56
CA GLU A 102 -11.07 8.91 -0.70
C GLU A 102 -10.27 9.97 -1.44
N GLY A 103 -9.91 9.71 -2.69
CA GLY A 103 -9.20 10.67 -3.54
C GLY A 103 -7.77 10.99 -3.14
N LYS A 104 -7.19 10.23 -2.22
CA LYS A 104 -5.80 10.44 -1.81
C LYS A 104 -4.87 9.43 -2.46
N GLY A 105 -3.59 9.76 -2.55
CA GLY A 105 -2.60 8.86 -3.10
C GLY A 105 -2.57 8.80 -4.62
N ILE A 106 -3.03 9.83 -5.30
CA ILE A 106 -3.11 9.86 -6.77
C ILE A 106 -1.74 9.62 -7.41
N PHE A 107 -0.70 10.24 -6.87
CA PHE A 107 0.66 10.03 -7.38
C PHE A 107 1.10 8.58 -7.28
N TYR A 108 0.80 7.95 -6.16
CA TYR A 108 1.12 6.53 -5.96
C TYR A 108 0.39 5.66 -6.98
N ALA A 109 -0.88 5.93 -7.20
CA ALA A 109 -1.69 5.17 -8.15
C ALA A 109 -1.11 5.26 -9.56
N LYS A 110 -0.73 6.44 -10.01
CA LYS A 110 -0.16 6.63 -11.34
C LYS A 110 1.18 5.92 -11.52
N ASN A 111 2.05 6.01 -10.52
CA ASN A 111 3.41 5.51 -10.63
C ASN A 111 3.55 4.02 -10.31
N ARG A 112 2.75 3.51 -9.38
CA ARG A 112 2.89 2.14 -8.89
C ARG A 112 1.82 1.18 -9.38
N LEU A 113 0.59 1.68 -9.52
CA LEU A 113 -0.54 0.84 -9.90
C LEU A 113 -0.86 0.92 -11.38
N GLY A 114 -0.22 1.85 -12.10
CA GLY A 114 -0.47 2.03 -13.53
C GLY A 114 -1.85 2.57 -13.85
N MET A 115 -2.50 3.21 -12.87
CA MET A 115 -3.83 3.77 -13.07
C MET A 115 -3.75 5.08 -13.86
N HIS A 116 -4.75 5.29 -14.69
CA HIS A 116 -4.89 6.55 -15.43
C HIS A 116 -5.84 7.48 -14.68
N ASP A 117 -5.40 8.72 -14.55
CA ASP A 117 -6.24 9.76 -13.98
C ASP A 117 -7.12 10.32 -15.09
N ARG A 118 -8.41 10.01 -15.04
CA ARG A 118 -9.37 10.46 -16.03
C ARG A 118 -9.47 11.99 -16.07
N GLN A 119 -9.44 12.64 -14.92
CA GLN A 119 -9.49 14.09 -14.85
C GLN A 119 -8.28 14.74 -15.50
N GLN A 120 -7.12 14.15 -15.32
CA GLN A 120 -5.89 14.65 -15.92
C GLN A 120 -5.94 14.57 -17.45
N LEU A 121 -6.49 13.49 -18.00
CA LEU A 121 -6.65 13.36 -19.44
C LEU A 121 -7.63 14.38 -19.98
N GLU A 122 -8.73 14.60 -19.29
CA GLU A 122 -9.71 15.61 -19.65
C GLU A 122 -9.13 17.01 -19.58
N THR A 123 -8.35 17.30 -18.54
CA THR A 123 -7.68 18.59 -18.38
C THR A 123 -6.69 18.85 -19.50
N LYS A 124 -5.93 17.84 -19.91
CA LYS A 124 -5.01 17.97 -21.04
C LYS A 124 -5.75 18.31 -22.34
N ASN A 125 -6.88 17.68 -22.57
CA ASN A 125 -7.69 17.97 -23.73
C ASN A 125 -8.24 19.38 -23.71
N VAL A 126 -8.71 19.85 -22.56
CA VAL A 126 -9.20 21.21 -22.37
C VAL A 126 -8.07 22.21 -22.56
N GLU A 127 -6.90 21.96 -22.00
CA GLU A 127 -5.73 22.83 -22.16
C GLU A 127 -5.35 23.01 -23.63
N LYS A 128 -5.45 21.97 -24.43
CA LYS A 128 -5.20 22.08 -25.87
C LYS A 128 -6.13 23.07 -26.55
N PHE A 129 -7.36 23.13 -26.11
CA PHE A 129 -8.32 24.07 -26.67
C PHE A 129 -8.15 25.49 -26.13
N ASP A 130 -7.78 25.61 -24.84
CA ASP A 130 -7.69 26.89 -24.18
C ASP A 130 -6.44 27.69 -24.57
N PHE A 131 -5.38 27.02 -24.95
CA PHE A 131 -4.10 27.65 -25.28
C PHE A 131 -3.82 27.82 -26.77
N GLU A 132 -4.75 27.48 -27.60
CA GLU A 132 -4.64 27.65 -29.06
C GLU A 132 -5.10 29.02 -29.55
#